data_aa14ca38c4ba0fb32b3181ba5e8f169e
#
_entry.id   aa14ca38c4ba0fb32b3181ba5e8f169e
#
_cell.length_a   1.000
_cell.length_b   1.000
_cell.length_c   1.000
_cell.angle_alpha   90.00
_cell.angle_beta   90.00
_cell.angle_gamma   90.00
#
_symmetry.space_group_name_H-M   'P 1'
#
loop_
_entity.id
_entity.type
_entity.pdbx_description
1 polymer ?
#
loop_
_entity_poly.entity_id
_entity_poly.type
_entity_poly.pdbx_seq_one_letter_code
_entity_poly.pdbx_strand_id
1 'polypeptide(L)'
;MLGWNVAIPEVDIGDDIFVVQDDNGTLRRVQVKTSTSTLRKDGFSAQFNVSVKNLRNISNILVHYIFLVRHNDEWSNPIIIRQDYLLDHFENNNVGSESKGNIIFYFSYTNSNVECSGQDFKTYIKNFTDFPKIKH
;
A
#
# COMPACT_ATOMS: atom_id res chain seq x y z
N MET A 1 -6.26 -2.71 17.67
CA MET A 1 -7.15 -2.85 16.50
C MET A 1 -8.11 -1.68 16.47
N LEU A 2 -8.38 -1.13 15.32
CA LEU A 2 -9.19 0.09 15.22
C LEU A 2 -10.70 -0.16 15.27
N GLY A 3 -11.13 -1.38 15.57
CA GLY A 3 -12.55 -1.69 15.72
C GLY A 3 -13.34 -1.71 14.42
N TRP A 4 -12.67 -2.03 13.31
CA TRP A 4 -13.34 -2.09 12.01
C TRP A 4 -14.24 -3.31 11.88
N ASN A 5 -15.38 -3.12 11.23
CA ASN A 5 -16.20 -4.24 10.79
C ASN A 5 -15.56 -4.81 9.52
N VAL A 6 -14.69 -5.79 9.73
CA VAL A 6 -13.94 -6.38 8.62
C VAL A 6 -14.72 -7.57 8.08
N ALA A 7 -15.04 -7.54 6.79
CA ALA A 7 -15.59 -8.69 6.11
C ALA A 7 -14.50 -9.72 5.82
N ILE A 8 -14.91 -10.90 5.40
CA ILE A 8 -13.98 -11.98 5.05
C ILE A 8 -13.09 -11.50 3.89
N PRO A 9 -11.78 -11.79 3.94
CA PRO A 9 -10.91 -11.48 2.81
C PRO A 9 -11.45 -12.03 1.51
N GLU A 10 -11.36 -11.27 0.43
CA GLU A 10 -11.83 -11.71 -0.87
C GLU A 10 -10.96 -12.87 -1.38
N VAL A 11 -10.32 -12.78 -2.46
CA VAL A 11 -9.53 -13.89 -2.99
C VAL A 11 -8.08 -13.73 -2.58
N ASP A 12 -7.52 -14.80 -2.02
CA ASP A 12 -6.11 -14.83 -1.72
C ASP A 12 -5.32 -15.17 -2.99
N ILE A 13 -4.64 -14.18 -3.54
CA ILE A 13 -3.70 -14.36 -4.63
C ILE A 13 -2.32 -13.86 -4.17
N GLY A 14 -1.93 -14.25 -2.96
CA GLY A 14 -0.69 -13.80 -2.35
C GLY A 14 -0.79 -12.46 -1.63
N ASP A 15 -1.95 -11.81 -1.67
CA ASP A 15 -2.19 -10.54 -0.99
C ASP A 15 -3.48 -10.60 -0.20
N ASP A 16 -3.48 -9.96 0.95
CA ASP A 16 -4.67 -9.89 1.79
C ASP A 16 -5.54 -8.71 1.38
N ILE A 17 -6.76 -9.00 0.93
CA ILE A 17 -7.74 -7.98 0.56
C ILE A 17 -8.87 -8.03 1.57
N PHE A 18 -9.15 -6.89 2.18
CA PHE A 18 -10.22 -6.76 3.16
C PHE A 18 -11.26 -5.78 2.65
N VAL A 19 -12.53 -6.11 2.84
CA VAL A 19 -13.63 -5.18 2.62
C VAL A 19 -14.09 -4.68 3.97
N VAL A 20 -14.04 -3.37 4.15
CA VAL A 20 -14.48 -2.74 5.40
C VAL A 20 -15.62 -1.78 5.13
N GLN A 21 -16.53 -1.66 6.10
CA GLN A 21 -17.59 -0.69 6.03
C GLN A 21 -17.27 0.46 6.98
N ASP A 22 -17.25 1.68 6.45
CA ASP A 22 -16.99 2.83 7.29
C ASP A 22 -18.24 3.26 8.07
N ASP A 23 -18.12 4.29 8.89
CA ASP A 23 -19.21 4.77 9.74
C ASP A 23 -20.39 5.35 8.96
N ASN A 24 -20.19 5.68 7.69
CA ASN A 24 -21.25 6.16 6.79
C ASN A 24 -21.91 5.04 6.00
N GLY A 25 -21.52 3.78 6.24
CA GLY A 25 -22.03 2.64 5.50
C GLY A 25 -21.36 2.44 4.14
N THR A 26 -20.35 3.22 3.80
CA THR A 26 -19.62 3.10 2.54
C THR A 26 -18.65 1.93 2.61
N LEU A 27 -18.66 1.10 1.56
CA LEU A 27 -17.71 0.00 1.46
C LEU A 27 -16.36 0.49 0.97
N ARG A 28 -15.30 0.01 1.62
CA ARG A 28 -13.92 0.32 1.26
C ARG A 28 -13.14 -0.98 1.12
N ARG A 29 -12.17 -0.99 0.27
CA ARG A 29 -11.23 -2.10 0.15
C ARG A 29 -9.88 -1.68 0.68
N VAL A 30 -9.26 -2.58 1.44
CA VAL A 30 -7.90 -2.41 1.94
C VAL A 30 -7.09 -3.58 1.44
N GLN A 31 -6.07 -3.31 0.67
CA GLN A 31 -5.16 -4.35 0.17
C GLN A 31 -3.83 -4.22 0.89
N VAL A 32 -3.51 -5.22 1.69
CA VAL A 32 -2.25 -5.25 2.44
C VAL A 32 -1.22 -6.04 1.65
N LYS A 33 -0.09 -5.41 1.41
CA LYS A 33 1.05 -6.02 0.74
C LYS A 33 2.21 -6.08 1.72
N THR A 34 2.85 -7.23 1.79
CA THR A 34 3.99 -7.44 2.69
C THR A 34 5.22 -7.83 1.89
N SER A 35 6.37 -7.48 2.43
CA SER A 35 7.65 -7.83 1.84
C SER A 35 8.70 -7.91 2.93
N THR A 36 9.75 -8.68 2.69
CA THR A 36 10.91 -8.75 3.58
C THR A 36 11.97 -7.78 3.09
N SER A 37 12.60 -7.09 4.03
CA SER A 37 13.63 -6.10 3.69
C SER A 37 14.90 -6.72 3.15
N THR A 38 15.59 -5.95 2.32
CA THR A 38 16.97 -6.20 1.94
C THR A 38 17.83 -5.10 2.55
N LEU A 39 18.86 -5.49 3.28
CA LEU A 39 19.75 -4.54 3.95
C LEU A 39 20.51 -3.70 2.92
N ARG A 40 20.58 -2.40 3.16
CA ARG A 40 21.34 -1.46 2.34
C ARG A 40 22.33 -0.69 3.22
N LYS A 41 23.21 0.08 2.58
CA LYS A 41 24.26 0.82 3.29
C LYS A 41 23.71 1.77 4.35
N ASP A 42 22.64 2.51 4.00
CA ASP A 42 22.09 3.55 4.88
C ASP A 42 20.68 3.24 5.37
N GLY A 43 20.26 1.98 5.27
CA GLY A 43 18.91 1.58 5.67
C GLY A 43 18.53 0.24 5.08
N PHE A 44 17.33 0.15 4.58
CA PHE A 44 16.86 -1.08 3.94
C PHE A 44 15.92 -0.75 2.78
N SER A 45 15.68 -1.76 1.95
CA SER A 45 14.75 -1.63 0.82
C SER A 45 13.82 -2.81 0.77
N ALA A 46 12.72 -2.66 0.03
CA ALA A 46 11.78 -3.72 -0.21
C ALA A 46 11.09 -3.52 -1.55
N GLN A 47 10.63 -4.61 -2.14
CA GLN A 47 9.91 -4.59 -3.41
C GLN A 47 8.50 -5.12 -3.20
N PHE A 48 7.55 -4.48 -3.87
CA PHE A 48 6.15 -4.91 -3.88
C PHE A 48 5.67 -4.99 -5.32
N ASN A 49 4.93 -6.04 -5.62
CA ASN A 49 4.32 -6.25 -6.94
C ASN A 49 2.83 -5.89 -6.88
N VAL A 50 2.40 -5.05 -7.78
CA VAL A 50 0.98 -4.67 -7.91
C VAL A 50 0.55 -4.97 -9.32
N SER A 51 -0.58 -5.65 -9.49
CA SER A 51 -1.13 -5.93 -10.82
C SER A 51 -1.47 -4.63 -11.53
N VAL A 52 -0.96 -4.43 -12.75
CA VAL A 52 -1.30 -3.28 -13.60
C VAL A 52 -2.80 -3.22 -13.82
N LYS A 53 -3.41 -4.35 -14.12
CA LYS A 53 -4.84 -4.44 -14.36
C LYS A 53 -5.64 -3.98 -13.15
N ASN A 54 -5.27 -4.45 -11.96
CA ASN A 54 -5.96 -4.08 -10.73
C ASN A 54 -5.75 -2.60 -10.39
N LEU A 55 -4.53 -2.09 -10.58
CA LEU A 55 -4.24 -0.70 -10.28
C LEU A 55 -5.00 0.25 -11.21
N ARG A 56 -5.14 -0.10 -12.49
CA ARG A 56 -5.86 0.72 -13.47
C ARG A 56 -7.37 0.61 -13.38
N ASN A 57 -7.88 -0.42 -12.71
CA ASN A 57 -9.32 -0.65 -12.61
C ASN A 57 -9.88 0.13 -11.41
N ILE A 58 -10.08 1.43 -11.61
CA ILE A 58 -10.69 2.28 -10.60
C ILE A 58 -12.19 1.99 -10.60
N SER A 59 -12.66 1.38 -9.51
CA SER A 59 -14.08 1.05 -9.34
C SER A 59 -14.75 2.06 -8.41
N ASN A 60 -16.06 1.88 -8.22
CA ASN A 60 -16.83 2.69 -7.27
C ASN A 60 -16.43 2.43 -5.81
N ILE A 61 -15.77 1.30 -5.56
CA ILE A 61 -15.24 0.99 -4.23
C ILE A 61 -13.81 1.48 -4.17
N LEU A 62 -13.57 2.43 -3.27
CA LEU A 62 -12.26 3.01 -3.10
C LEU A 62 -11.30 1.99 -2.49
N VAL A 63 -10.12 1.85 -3.08
CA VAL A 63 -9.10 0.92 -2.63
C VAL A 63 -7.95 1.68 -2.00
N HIS A 64 -7.53 1.23 -0.82
CA HIS A 64 -6.31 1.70 -0.16
C HIS A 64 -5.30 0.58 -0.15
N TYR A 65 -4.07 0.91 -0.51
CA TYR A 65 -2.94 -0.01 -0.39
C TYR A 65 -2.20 0.28 0.91
N ILE A 66 -1.84 -0.78 1.61
CA ILE A 66 -0.97 -0.69 2.79
C ILE A 66 0.26 -1.53 2.49
N PHE A 67 1.43 -0.90 2.49
CA PHE A 67 2.69 -1.58 2.27
C PHE A 67 3.43 -1.73 3.60
N LEU A 68 3.70 -2.96 3.97
CA LEU A 68 4.39 -3.32 5.22
C LEU A 68 5.66 -4.08 4.89
N VAL A 69 6.76 -3.65 5.49
CA VAL A 69 8.05 -4.30 5.33
C VAL A 69 8.44 -4.95 6.65
N ARG A 70 8.84 -6.22 6.59
CA ARG A 70 9.40 -6.91 7.74
C ARG A 70 10.91 -6.72 7.73
N HIS A 71 11.41 -6.09 8.78
CA HIS A 71 12.83 -5.77 8.94
C HIS A 71 13.27 -6.08 10.36
N ASN A 72 14.29 -6.93 10.52
CA ASN A 72 14.80 -7.35 11.84
C ASN A 72 13.70 -7.85 12.76
N ASP A 73 12.82 -8.73 12.24
CA ASP A 73 11.69 -9.32 12.97
C ASP A 73 10.65 -8.30 13.45
N GLU A 74 10.69 -7.09 12.93
CA GLU A 74 9.70 -6.06 13.22
C GLU A 74 9.05 -5.59 11.93
N TRP A 75 7.84 -5.05 12.05
CA TRP A 75 7.16 -4.42 10.93
C TRP A 75 7.53 -2.94 10.87
N SER A 76 7.83 -2.47 9.66
CA SER A 76 8.04 -1.04 9.43
C SER A 76 6.75 -0.26 9.65
N ASN A 77 6.88 1.06 9.73
CA ASN A 77 5.71 1.93 9.66
C ASN A 77 4.98 1.70 8.34
N PRO A 78 3.65 1.54 8.35
CA PRO A 78 2.92 1.28 7.13
C PRO A 78 2.95 2.48 6.18
N ILE A 79 3.12 2.20 4.91
CA ILE A 79 2.89 3.17 3.84
C ILE A 79 1.45 2.97 3.39
N ILE A 80 0.64 4.01 3.52
CA ILE A 80 -0.78 3.94 3.20
C ILE A 80 -1.06 4.92 2.08
N ILE A 81 -1.51 4.40 0.94
CA ILE A 81 -1.77 5.22 -0.23
C ILE A 81 -3.03 4.74 -0.95
N ARG A 82 -3.85 5.68 -1.33
CA ARG A 82 -5.06 5.41 -2.09
C ARG A 82 -4.70 5.00 -3.52
N GLN A 83 -5.49 4.10 -4.08
CA GLN A 83 -5.24 3.53 -5.41
C GLN A 83 -5.04 4.59 -6.49
N ASP A 84 -5.87 5.61 -6.52
CA ASP A 84 -5.79 6.65 -7.55
C ASP A 84 -4.51 7.48 -7.42
N TYR A 85 -4.03 7.73 -6.21
CA TYR A 85 -2.76 8.41 -6.01
C TYR A 85 -1.58 7.54 -6.43
N LEU A 86 -1.64 6.25 -6.13
CA LEU A 86 -0.59 5.32 -6.53
C LEU A 86 -0.52 5.20 -8.05
N LEU A 87 -1.68 5.14 -8.70
CA LEU A 87 -1.76 5.10 -10.15
C LEU A 87 -1.18 6.38 -10.77
N ASP A 88 -1.49 7.53 -10.19
CA ASP A 88 -0.95 8.81 -10.67
C ASP A 88 0.58 8.85 -10.58
N HIS A 89 1.15 8.37 -9.48
CA HIS A 89 2.60 8.27 -9.36
C HIS A 89 3.20 7.38 -10.44
N PHE A 90 2.57 6.25 -10.70
CA PHE A 90 3.04 5.32 -11.72
C PHE A 90 2.97 5.93 -13.12
N GLU A 91 1.84 6.54 -13.47
CA GLU A 91 1.63 7.03 -14.84
C GLU A 91 2.32 8.36 -15.12
N ASN A 92 2.42 9.24 -14.14
CA ASN A 92 2.88 10.62 -14.35
C ASN A 92 4.23 10.94 -13.73
N ASN A 93 4.68 10.16 -12.75
CA ASN A 93 5.93 10.45 -12.04
C ASN A 93 6.99 9.36 -12.19
N ASN A 94 6.77 8.42 -13.08
CA ASN A 94 7.70 7.30 -13.34
C ASN A 94 8.00 6.48 -12.09
N VAL A 95 7.03 6.34 -11.18
CA VAL A 95 7.17 5.51 -10.00
C VAL A 95 6.78 4.09 -10.34
N GLY A 96 7.67 3.14 -10.03
CA GLY A 96 7.45 1.74 -10.33
C GLY A 96 7.93 1.35 -11.73
N SER A 97 8.12 0.06 -11.93
CA SER A 97 8.57 -0.51 -13.19
C SER A 97 7.63 -1.62 -13.62
N GLU A 98 7.08 -1.53 -14.82
CA GLU A 98 6.17 -2.55 -15.33
C GLU A 98 6.96 -3.74 -15.88
N SER A 99 6.55 -4.95 -15.49
CA SER A 99 7.13 -6.19 -16.01
C SER A 99 6.07 -7.27 -15.95
N LYS A 100 5.78 -7.89 -17.11
CA LYS A 100 4.89 -9.04 -17.21
C LYS A 100 3.53 -8.85 -16.55
N GLY A 101 2.94 -7.68 -16.73
CA GLY A 101 1.61 -7.36 -16.19
C GLY A 101 1.60 -6.91 -14.74
N ASN A 102 2.76 -6.79 -14.11
CA ASN A 102 2.90 -6.28 -12.75
C ASN A 102 3.71 -5.00 -12.75
N ILE A 103 3.44 -4.15 -11.76
CA ILE A 103 4.28 -3.01 -11.47
C ILE A 103 5.09 -3.36 -10.24
N ILE A 104 6.40 -3.20 -10.32
CA ILE A 104 7.29 -3.40 -9.19
C ILE A 104 7.56 -2.05 -8.56
N PHE A 105 7.11 -1.89 -7.31
CA PHE A 105 7.39 -0.69 -6.52
C PHE A 105 8.56 -0.99 -5.59
N TYR A 106 9.63 -0.25 -5.76
CA TYR A 106 10.84 -0.40 -4.98
C TYR A 106 10.92 0.74 -3.96
N PHE A 107 10.80 0.38 -2.70
CA PHE A 107 10.86 1.34 -1.59
C PHE A 107 12.24 1.33 -0.95
N SER A 108 12.79 2.50 -0.70
CA SER A 108 14.03 2.69 0.04
C SER A 108 13.75 3.42 1.34
N TYR A 109 14.16 2.83 2.44
CA TYR A 109 13.97 3.36 3.78
C TYR A 109 15.32 3.80 4.34
N THR A 110 15.45 5.09 4.62
CA THR A 110 16.67 5.66 5.20
C THR A 110 16.29 6.59 6.34
N ASN A 111 16.75 6.30 7.55
CA ASN A 111 16.40 7.09 8.74
C ASN A 111 14.89 7.30 8.84
N SER A 112 14.41 8.53 8.71
CA SER A 112 12.98 8.86 8.77
C SER A 112 12.34 9.01 7.40
N ASN A 113 13.06 8.69 6.33
CA ASN A 113 12.59 8.93 4.97
C ASN A 113 12.25 7.63 4.26
N VAL A 114 11.26 7.71 3.38
CA VAL A 114 10.90 6.64 2.47
C VAL A 114 10.81 7.22 1.07
N GLU A 115 11.47 6.57 0.13
CA GLU A 115 11.40 6.94 -1.29
C GLU A 115 10.95 5.74 -2.12
N CYS A 116 10.22 6.02 -3.18
CA CYS A 116 9.87 5.02 -4.18
C CYS A 116 10.28 5.53 -5.55
N SER A 117 11.17 4.81 -6.22
CA SER A 117 11.73 5.21 -7.52
C SER A 117 12.29 6.66 -7.49
N GLY A 118 12.90 7.06 -6.39
CA GLY A 118 13.45 8.40 -6.23
C GLY A 118 12.45 9.47 -5.83
N GLN A 119 11.15 9.14 -5.74
CA GLN A 119 10.13 10.07 -5.28
C GLN A 119 9.91 9.93 -3.78
N ASP A 120 9.71 11.06 -3.10
CA ASP A 120 9.49 11.09 -1.66
C ASP A 120 8.09 10.55 -1.34
N PHE A 121 8.04 9.50 -0.51
CA PHE A 121 6.80 8.90 -0.04
C PHE A 121 6.58 9.12 1.46
N LYS A 122 7.33 10.02 2.07
CA LYS A 122 7.23 10.31 3.50
C LYS A 122 5.81 10.70 3.92
N THR A 123 5.10 11.42 3.06
CA THR A 123 3.73 11.86 3.32
C THR A 123 2.75 10.70 3.51
N TYR A 124 3.09 9.51 3.00
CA TYR A 124 2.23 8.33 3.10
C TYR A 124 2.54 7.44 4.31
N ILE A 125 3.57 7.78 5.09
CA ILE A 125 3.88 7.04 6.30
C ILE A 125 2.74 7.23 7.31
N LYS A 126 2.10 6.11 7.71
CA LYS A 126 0.98 6.13 8.66
C LYS A 126 -0.14 7.10 8.25
N ASN A 127 -0.32 7.32 6.97
CA ASN A 127 -1.30 8.31 6.52
C ASN A 127 -2.70 7.71 6.47
N PHE A 128 -3.43 7.85 7.55
CA PHE A 128 -4.81 7.37 7.67
C PHE A 128 -5.85 8.45 7.31
N THR A 129 -5.43 9.56 6.69
CA THR A 129 -6.31 10.72 6.43
C THR A 129 -7.55 10.33 5.64
N ASP A 130 -7.38 9.58 4.55
CA ASP A 130 -8.48 9.14 3.70
C ASP A 130 -8.97 7.73 4.02
N PHE A 131 -8.51 7.19 5.13
CA PHE A 131 -8.81 5.82 5.50
C PHE A 131 -10.22 5.70 6.06
N PRO A 132 -10.86 4.53 5.90
CA PRO A 132 -12.20 4.32 6.44
C PRO A 132 -12.26 4.63 7.93
N LYS A 133 -13.25 5.43 8.32
CA LYS A 133 -13.50 5.76 9.72
C LYS A 133 -14.64 4.90 10.22
N ILE A 134 -14.44 4.31 11.38
CA ILE A 134 -15.42 3.42 11.96
C ILE A 134 -16.01 4.06 13.19
N LYS A 135 -17.32 3.96 13.29
CA LYS A 135 -18.05 4.42 14.46
C LYS A 135 -17.92 3.38 15.57
N HIS A 136 -17.40 3.80 16.69
CA HIS A 136 -17.27 2.98 17.88
C HIS A 136 -18.55 2.95 18.69
#